data_1d5bd0fc652e0d278ec53de84cdf863e
#
_entry.id   1d5bd0fc652e0d278ec53de84cdf863e
#
_cell.length_a   1.000
_cell.length_b   1.000
_cell.length_c   1.000
_cell.angle_alpha   90.00
_cell.angle_beta   90.00
_cell.angle_gamma   90.00
#
_symmetry.space_group_name_H-M   'P 1'
#
loop_
_entity.id
_entity.type
_entity.pdbx_description
1 polymer ?
#
loop_
_entity_poly.entity_id
_entity_poly.type
_entity_poly.pdbx_seq_one_letter_code
_entity_poly.pdbx_strand_id
1 'polypeptide(L)' 'MNKNELVAKMAEKAGLKKTEAEKALKAFTETVAEEL' A
#
# COMPACT_ATOMS: atom_id res chain seq x y z
N MET A 1 0.63 11.59 8.98
CA MET A 1 -0.01 10.30 8.61
C MET A 1 1.01 9.17 8.74
N ASN A 2 0.66 8.11 9.44
CA ASN A 2 1.58 6.99 9.56
C ASN A 2 1.24 5.90 8.53
N LYS A 3 2.07 4.87 8.46
CA LYS A 3 1.90 3.81 7.48
C LYS A 3 0.56 3.10 7.61
N ASN A 4 0.12 2.85 8.84
CA ASN A 4 -1.14 2.16 9.06
C ASN A 4 -2.33 2.98 8.54
N GLU A 5 -2.30 4.27 8.76
CA GLU A 5 -3.34 5.15 8.25
C GLU A 5 -3.34 5.21 6.73
N LEU A 6 -2.14 5.25 6.15
CA LEU A 6 -2.01 5.26 4.70
C LEU A 6 -2.61 4.00 4.09
N VAL A 7 -2.28 2.84 4.65
CA VAL A 7 -2.80 1.57 4.17
C VAL A 7 -4.33 1.52 4.29
N ALA A 8 -4.86 1.98 5.42
CA ALA A 8 -6.30 1.98 5.63
C ALA A 8 -7.02 2.84 4.60
N LYS A 9 -6.47 4.01 4.31
CA LYS A 9 -7.07 4.90 3.33
C LYS A 9 -6.96 4.36 1.93
N MET A 10 -5.84 3.73 1.61
CA MET A 10 -5.67 3.09 0.31
C MET A 10 -6.71 1.97 0.12
N ALA A 11 -6.89 1.16 1.15
CA ALA A 11 -7.85 0.06 1.09
C ALA A 11 -9.26 0.60 0.85
N GLU A 12 -9.63 1.66 1.56
CA GLU A 12 -10.95 2.26 1.42
C GLU A 12 -11.17 2.80 0.01
N LYS A 13 -10.21 3.54 -0.51
CA LYS A 13 -10.36 4.14 -1.83
C LYS A 13 -10.36 3.12 -2.96
N ALA A 14 -9.58 2.06 -2.80
CA ALA A 14 -9.46 1.03 -3.84
C ALA A 14 -10.49 -0.08 -3.70
N GLY A 15 -11.26 -0.08 -2.61
CA GLY A 15 -12.22 -1.15 -2.36
C GLY A 15 -11.55 -2.46 -2.03
N LEU A 16 -10.38 -2.41 -1.39
CA LEU A 16 -9.60 -3.56 -1.03
C LEU A 16 -9.65 -3.83 0.47
N LYS A 17 -9.29 -5.04 0.85
CA LYS A 17 -9.06 -5.35 2.26
C LYS A 17 -7.72 -4.74 2.67
N LYS A 18 -7.58 -4.47 3.96
CA LYS A 18 -6.36 -3.87 4.47
C LYS A 18 -5.12 -4.70 4.14
N THR A 19 -5.23 -6.04 4.23
CA THR A 19 -4.12 -6.93 3.90
C THR A 19 -3.73 -6.83 2.44
N GLU A 20 -4.71 -6.67 1.57
CA GLU A 20 -4.45 -6.50 0.14
C GLU A 20 -3.77 -5.17 -0.14
N ALA A 21 -4.20 -4.12 0.54
CA ALA A 21 -3.59 -2.81 0.39
C ALA A 21 -2.15 -2.81 0.89
N GLU A 22 -1.87 -3.55 1.97
CA GLU A 22 -0.51 -3.70 2.47
C GLU A 22 0.40 -4.37 1.45
N LYS A 23 -0.10 -5.42 0.80
CA LYS A 23 0.67 -6.11 -0.24
C LYS A 23 0.93 -5.18 -1.42
N ALA A 24 -0.05 -4.40 -1.80
CA ALA A 24 0.10 -3.46 -2.90
C ALA A 24 1.14 -2.39 -2.58
N LEU A 25 1.09 -1.86 -1.37
CA LEU A 25 2.07 -0.85 -0.95
C LEU A 25 3.48 -1.43 -0.92
N LYS A 26 3.63 -2.63 -0.41
CA LYS A 26 4.92 -3.29 -0.37
C LYS A 26 5.47 -3.52 -1.77
N ALA A 27 4.62 -4.01 -2.68
CA ALA A 27 5.03 -4.23 -4.05
C ALA A 27 5.43 -2.93 -4.72
N PHE A 28 4.71 -1.86 -4.44
CA PHE A 28 5.02 -0.55 -4.98
C PHE A 28 6.41 -0.07 -4.54
N THR A 29 6.69 -0.14 -3.24
CA THR A 29 7.97 0.33 -2.72
C THR A 29 9.13 -0.52 -3.22
N GLU A 30 8.93 -1.83 -3.32
CA GLU A 30 9.95 -2.73 -3.83
C GLU A 30 10.24 -2.47 -5.31
N THR A 31 9.19 -2.24 -6.08
CA THR A 31 9.33 -1.97 -7.50
C THR A 31 10.07 -0.66 -7.75
N VAL A 32 9.73 0.37 -7.00
CA VAL A 32 10.42 1.66 -7.10
C VAL A 32 11.90 1.50 -6.78
N ALA A 33 12.21 0.75 -5.72
CA ALA A 33 13.60 0.51 -5.34
C ALA A 33 14.37 -0.26 -6.42
N GLU A 34 13.71 -1.20 -7.08
CA GLU A 34 14.35 -1.99 -8.13
C GLU A 34 14.64 -1.16 -9.37
N GLU A 35 13.78 -0.20 -9.67
CA GLU A 35 13.91 0.61 -10.88
C GLU A 35 14.82 1.82 -10.70
N LEU A 36 15.13 2.16 -9.48
CA LEU A 36 16.05 3.25 -9.18
C LEU A 36 17.46 2.74 -8.99
#